data_acb06405963b43c73e18aa7105003f11
#
_entry.id   acb06405963b43c73e18aa7105003f11
#
_cell.length_a   1.000
_cell.length_b   1.000
_cell.length_c   1.000
_cell.angle_alpha   90.00
_cell.angle_beta   90.00
_cell.angle_gamma   90.00
#
_symmetry.space_group_name_H-M   'P 1'
#
loop_
_entity.id
_entity.type
_entity.pdbx_description
1 polymer ?
#
loop_
_entity_poly.entity_id
_entity_poly.type
_entity_poly.pdbx_seq_one_letter_code
_entity_poly.pdbx_strand_id
1 'polypeptide(L)' 'MSDKPQKVSIGFHGGQVLAARVKPEALTKLRGALGTSGWHELSAEDGLLVLDLGRIDYLLIDQDEHRVGF' A
#
# COMPACT_ATOMS: atom_id res chain seq x y z
N MET A 1 9.94 -11.57 11.68
CA MET A 1 10.39 -11.55 11.23
C MET A 1 10.40 -11.03 10.03
N SER A 2 9.67 -10.64 9.51
CA SER A 2 9.73 -10.21 8.42
C SER A 2 9.57 -8.83 8.29
N ASP A 3 10.55 -8.05 8.32
CA ASP A 3 10.48 -6.74 8.12
C ASP A 3 10.68 -6.45 6.67
N LYS A 4 10.64 -7.36 5.74
CA LYS A 4 10.85 -7.12 4.39
C LYS A 4 9.79 -6.25 3.81
N PRO A 5 10.10 -5.21 3.03
CA PRO A 5 9.09 -4.42 2.38
C PRO A 5 8.26 -5.26 1.44
N GLN A 6 7.00 -4.93 1.36
CA GLN A 6 6.08 -5.67 0.54
C GLN A 6 5.59 -4.78 -0.58
N LYS A 7 5.45 -5.31 -1.76
CA LYS A 7 5.01 -4.53 -2.89
C LYS A 7 3.51 -4.39 -2.85
N VAL A 8 3.02 -3.19 -3.01
CA VAL A 8 1.59 -2.95 -3.01
C VAL A 8 1.25 -2.04 -4.19
N SER A 9 0.03 -2.13 -4.66
CA SER A 9 -0.49 -1.25 -5.69
C SER A 9 -1.74 -0.59 -5.14
N ILE A 10 -1.82 0.71 -5.27
CA ILE A 10 -2.97 1.45 -4.77
C ILE A 10 -3.69 2.05 -5.95
N GLY A 11 -4.95 1.69 -6.11
CA GLY A 11 -5.76 2.21 -7.20
C GLY A 11 -6.59 3.37 -6.76
N PHE A 12 -6.58 4.44 -7.52
CA PHE A 12 -7.30 5.65 -7.20
C PHE A 12 -8.45 5.89 -8.15
N HIS A 13 -9.37 6.74 -7.75
CA HIS A 13 -10.46 7.12 -8.62
C HIS A 13 -9.84 7.74 -9.87
N GLY A 14 -10.36 7.43 -10.98
CA GLY A 14 -9.85 7.94 -12.25
C GLY A 14 -8.91 6.98 -12.95
N GLY A 15 -8.64 5.85 -12.34
CA GLY A 15 -7.86 4.81 -12.99
C GLY A 15 -6.37 4.89 -12.77
N GLN A 16 -5.91 5.78 -11.93
CA GLN A 16 -4.49 5.86 -11.66
C GLN A 16 -4.07 4.80 -10.68
N VAL A 17 -2.90 4.25 -10.86
CA VAL A 17 -2.39 3.21 -9.98
C VAL A 17 -0.99 3.59 -9.55
N LEU A 18 -0.73 3.51 -8.27
CA LEU A 18 0.58 3.80 -7.72
C LEU A 18 1.15 2.52 -7.11
N ALA A 19 2.34 2.15 -7.52
CA ALA A 19 3.00 0.97 -6.95
C ALA A 19 4.09 1.42 -6.00
N ALA A 20 4.24 0.73 -4.90
CA ALA A 20 5.26 1.10 -3.92
C ALA A 20 5.65 -0.12 -3.10
N ARG A 21 6.78 -0.04 -2.42
CA ARG A 21 7.20 -1.07 -1.49
C ARG A 21 7.15 -0.47 -0.12
N VAL A 22 6.42 -1.08 0.78
CA VAL A 22 6.22 -0.53 2.12
C VAL A 22 6.50 -1.59 3.15
N LYS A 23 6.92 -1.20 4.31
CA LYS A 23 7.17 -2.14 5.38
C LYS A 23 5.86 -2.63 5.97
N PRO A 24 5.86 -3.79 6.55
CA PRO A 24 4.62 -4.36 7.07
C PRO A 24 3.90 -3.45 8.05
N GLU A 25 4.63 -2.73 8.91
CA GLU A 25 3.95 -1.91 9.85
C GLU A 25 3.31 -0.71 9.19
N ALA A 26 3.93 -0.17 8.13
CA ALA A 26 3.32 0.93 7.42
C ALA A 26 2.09 0.46 6.68
N LEU A 27 2.14 -0.75 6.15
CA LEU A 27 1.00 -1.32 5.46
C LEU A 27 -0.16 -1.54 6.42
N THR A 28 0.12 -2.00 7.63
CA THR A 28 -0.92 -2.22 8.61
C THR A 28 -1.61 -0.91 8.96
N LYS A 29 -0.86 0.17 9.07
CA LYS A 29 -1.44 1.45 9.38
C LYS A 29 -2.32 1.92 8.23
N LEU A 30 -1.88 1.72 7.00
CA LEU A 30 -2.66 2.11 5.85
C LEU A 30 -3.97 1.32 5.80
N ARG A 31 -3.90 0.02 6.03
CA ARG A 31 -5.10 -0.81 5.98
C ARG A 31 -6.09 -0.38 7.04
N GLY A 32 -5.58 0.01 8.21
CA GLY A 32 -6.47 0.46 9.26
C GLY A 32 -7.09 1.81 8.97
N ALA A 33 -6.49 2.60 8.09
CA ALA A 33 -7.02 3.90 7.75
C ALA A 33 -7.97 3.89 6.57
N LEU A 34 -7.99 2.79 5.81
CA LEU A 34 -8.88 2.71 4.67
C LEU A 34 -10.33 2.76 5.14
N GLY A 35 -11.14 3.41 4.37
CA GLY A 35 -12.53 3.57 4.76
C GLY A 35 -12.78 4.88 5.47
N THR A 36 -11.74 5.60 5.82
CA THR A 36 -11.92 6.92 6.38
C THR A 36 -11.53 7.94 5.32
N SER A 37 -11.61 9.20 5.61
CA SER A 37 -11.23 10.22 4.64
C SER A 37 -10.10 11.03 5.23
N GLY A 38 -9.46 11.84 4.42
CA GLY A 38 -8.38 12.68 4.85
C GLY A 38 -7.07 12.25 4.26
N TRP A 39 -6.00 12.88 4.69
CA TRP A 39 -4.69 12.59 4.15
C TRP A 39 -3.96 11.60 5.04
N HIS A 40 -3.21 10.73 4.44
CA HIS A 40 -2.47 9.70 5.17
C HIS A 40 -1.04 9.68 4.65
N GLU A 41 -0.08 9.64 5.54
CA GLU A 41 1.32 9.55 5.15
C GLU A 41 1.76 8.10 5.21
N LEU A 42 2.32 7.62 4.12
CA LEU A 42 2.75 6.23 4.02
C LEU A 42 4.23 6.23 3.70
N SER A 43 5.03 5.67 4.57
CA SER A 43 6.44 5.55 4.33
C SER A 43 6.71 4.42 3.37
N ALA A 44 7.32 4.72 2.25
CA ALA A 44 7.67 3.71 1.25
C ALA A 44 9.17 3.65 1.13
N GLU A 45 9.67 2.67 0.46
CA GLU A 45 11.09 2.49 0.31
C GLU A 45 11.73 3.68 -0.36
N ASP A 46 11.09 4.27 -1.31
CA ASP A 46 11.64 5.35 -2.04
C ASP A 46 11.31 6.68 -1.49
N GLY A 47 10.52 6.83 -0.47
CA GLY A 47 10.16 8.14 0.05
C GLY A 47 8.86 8.10 0.80
N LEU A 48 8.32 9.25 1.10
CA LEU A 48 7.08 9.36 1.84
C LEU A 48 5.96 9.69 0.89
N LEU A 49 4.92 8.89 0.90
CA LEU A 49 3.75 9.13 0.07
C LEU A 49 2.67 9.78 0.90
N VAL A 50 2.07 10.81 0.39
CA VAL A 50 0.97 11.47 1.09
C VAL A 50 -0.27 11.24 0.23
N LEU A 51 -1.20 10.47 0.76
CA LEU A 51 -2.32 9.96 -0.02
C LEU A 51 -3.64 10.54 0.48
N ASP A 52 -4.55 10.73 -0.45
CA ASP A 52 -5.91 11.16 -0.10
C ASP A 52 -6.74 9.89 0.03
N LEU A 53 -7.05 9.51 1.25
CA LEU A 53 -7.75 8.26 1.50
C LEU A 53 -9.11 8.21 0.83
N GLY A 54 -9.75 9.32 0.65
CA GLY A 54 -11.05 9.33 0.04
C GLY A 54 -11.04 9.03 -1.44
N ARG A 55 -9.85 8.99 -2.05
CA ARG A 55 -9.76 8.70 -3.46
C ARG A 55 -9.24 7.33 -3.77
N ILE A 56 -9.00 6.52 -2.76
CA ILE A 56 -8.47 5.19 -2.96
C ILE A 56 -9.58 4.21 -3.22
N ASP A 57 -9.53 3.52 -4.34
CA ASP A 57 -10.52 2.50 -4.67
C ASP A 57 -10.12 1.14 -4.15
N TYR A 58 -8.84 0.79 -4.22
CA TYR A 58 -8.42 -0.53 -3.78
C TYR A 58 -6.96 -0.54 -3.41
N LEU A 59 -6.57 -1.52 -2.67
CA LEU A 59 -5.18 -1.75 -2.29
C LEU A 59 -4.88 -3.20 -2.63
N LEU A 60 -3.92 -3.43 -3.51
CA LEU A 60 -3.52 -4.77 -3.88
C LEU A 60 -2.20 -5.07 -3.24
N ILE A 61 -2.14 -6.10 -2.43
CA ILE A 61 -0.90 -6.51 -1.78
C ILE A 61 -0.35 -7.68 -2.55
N ASP A 62 0.83 -7.50 -3.12
CA ASP A 62 1.42 -8.51 -3.96
C ASP A 62 2.00 -9.60 -3.09
N GLN A 63 1.61 -10.82 -3.31
CA GLN A 63 2.10 -11.90 -2.51
C GLN A 63 2.83 -12.88 -3.32
N ASP A 64 3.77 -12.45 -4.08
CA ASP A 64 4.43 -13.32 -4.96
C ASP A 64 5.44 -14.13 -4.32
N GLU A 65 5.77 -13.90 -3.09
CA GLU A 65 6.79 -14.60 -2.51
C GLU A 65 6.45 -15.99 -2.34
N HIS A 66 5.36 -16.37 -2.55
CA HIS A 66 5.13 -17.67 -2.39
C HIS A 66 4.87 -18.38 -3.52
N ARG A 67 5.04 -18.16 -4.45
CA ARG A 67 4.74 -18.73 -5.48
C ARG A 67 5.33 -19.91 -5.71
N VAL A 68 5.76 -20.53 -5.09
CA VAL A 68 6.41 -21.52 -5.26
C VAL A 68 5.86 -22.51 -5.85
N GLY A 69 5.75 -23.07 -5.90
CA GLY A 69 5.13 -23.94 -6.23
C GLY A 69 4.95 -24.40 -7.38
N PHE A 70 4.87 -24.45 -7.86
CA PHE A 70 4.54 -24.87 -8.86
C PHE A 70 4.83 -24.58 -9.69
#